data_961d5830a0cbd20ecf4e2882fa1baba1
#
_entry.id   961d5830a0cbd20ecf4e2882fa1baba1
#
_cell.length_a   1.000
_cell.length_b   1.000
_cell.length_c   1.000
_cell.angle_alpha   90.00
_cell.angle_beta   90.00
_cell.angle_gamma   90.00
#
_symmetry.space_group_name_H-M   'P 1'
#
loop_
_entity.id
_entity.type
_entity.pdbx_description
1 polymer ?
#
loop_
_entity_poly.entity_id
_entity_poly.type
_entity_poly.pdbx_seq_one_letter_code
_entity_poly.pdbx_strand_id
1 'polypeptide(L)'
;MGHISVIGSCNMDITVEADRRPQAGETVMGSRLIVSPGGKGANQAVAAARLGATVYMIGCVGDDAYGALMKKALEESGVKTDYVETLSGITTGTAHITLAEGDNSIIVIKGANDKVSRQMI
;
A
#
# COMPACT_ATOMS: atom_id res chain seq x y z
N MET A 1 20.94 3.29 -20.46
CA MET A 1 20.64 2.38 -19.35
C MET A 1 19.18 2.01 -19.35
N GLY A 2 18.88 0.75 -19.12
CA GLY A 2 17.51 0.29 -19.03
C GLY A 2 16.82 0.76 -17.76
N HIS A 3 15.59 0.41 -17.65
CA HIS A 3 14.78 0.71 -16.49
C HIS A 3 14.09 -0.56 -15.98
N ILE A 4 13.56 -0.48 -14.76
CA ILE A 4 12.82 -1.56 -14.14
C ILE A 4 11.35 -1.13 -14.05
N SER A 5 10.45 -2.01 -14.48
CA SER A 5 9.02 -1.83 -14.29
C SER A 5 8.54 -2.83 -13.25
N VAL A 6 7.86 -2.34 -12.24
CA VAL A 6 7.28 -3.18 -11.19
C VAL A 6 5.77 -3.16 -11.34
N ILE A 7 5.18 -4.32 -11.49
CA ILE A 7 3.72 -4.48 -11.60
C ILE A 7 3.24 -5.10 -10.30
N GLY A 8 2.38 -4.41 -9.59
CA GLY A 8 1.91 -4.97 -8.34
C GLY A 8 1.03 -4.03 -7.53
N SER A 9 0.89 -4.39 -6.27
CA SER A 9 -0.02 -3.71 -5.37
C SER A 9 0.57 -2.45 -4.75
N CYS A 10 -0.32 -1.49 -4.55
CA CYS A 10 -0.08 -0.26 -3.81
C CYS A 10 -1.09 -0.22 -2.67
N ASN A 11 -0.63 -0.37 -1.45
CA ASN A 11 -1.50 -0.42 -0.27
C ASN A 11 -1.14 0.68 0.70
N MET A 12 -2.13 1.15 1.42
CA MET A 12 -1.89 1.91 2.64
C MET A 12 -2.04 0.94 3.82
N ASP A 13 -0.97 0.82 4.61
CA ASP A 13 -0.96 -0.06 5.79
C ASP A 13 -1.46 0.73 7.00
N ILE A 14 -2.49 0.21 7.65
CA ILE A 14 -3.09 0.80 8.85
C ILE A 14 -2.84 -0.17 9.99
N THR A 15 -1.91 0.18 10.86
CA THR A 15 -1.47 -0.69 11.96
C THR A 15 -1.98 -0.16 13.28
N VAL A 16 -2.62 -1.02 14.04
CA VAL A 16 -3.12 -0.73 15.38
C VAL A 16 -2.41 -1.63 16.38
N GLU A 17 -1.82 -1.02 17.40
CA GLU A 17 -1.19 -1.75 18.50
C GLU A 17 -2.11 -1.81 19.70
N ALA A 18 -2.27 -2.98 20.29
CA ALA A 18 -3.07 -3.22 21.48
C ALA A 18 -2.45 -4.34 22.31
N ASP A 19 -2.78 -4.40 23.59
CA ASP A 19 -2.27 -5.46 24.47
C ASP A 19 -2.84 -6.82 24.10
N ARG A 20 -4.08 -6.84 23.66
CA ARG A 20 -4.73 -8.07 23.22
C ARG A 20 -5.74 -7.78 22.11
N ARG A 21 -6.07 -8.81 21.35
CA ARG A 21 -7.10 -8.71 20.31
C ARG A 21 -8.49 -8.73 20.94
N PRO A 22 -9.41 -7.94 20.40
CA PRO A 22 -10.81 -8.01 20.84
C PRO A 22 -11.43 -9.33 20.39
N GLN A 23 -12.29 -9.87 21.24
CA GLN A 23 -13.17 -10.96 20.85
C GLN A 23 -14.42 -10.38 20.19
N ALA A 24 -15.24 -11.24 19.59
CA ALA A 24 -16.46 -10.80 18.93
C ALA A 24 -17.32 -9.96 19.88
N GLY A 25 -17.76 -8.79 19.41
CA GLY A 25 -18.56 -7.87 20.19
C GLY A 25 -17.85 -7.07 21.27
N GLU A 26 -16.53 -7.24 21.38
CA GLU A 26 -15.71 -6.58 22.39
C GLU A 26 -15.02 -5.33 21.83
N THR A 27 -14.86 -4.33 22.69
CA THR A 27 -14.04 -3.15 22.39
C THR A 27 -12.81 -3.16 23.28
N VAL A 28 -11.63 -3.03 22.68
CA VAL A 28 -10.35 -2.89 23.42
C VAL A 28 -9.74 -1.55 23.10
N MET A 29 -9.07 -0.95 24.08
CA MET A 29 -8.34 0.28 23.86
C MET A 29 -6.96 -0.04 23.28
N GLY A 30 -6.63 0.59 22.15
CA GLY A 30 -5.32 0.47 21.55
C GLY A 30 -4.36 1.51 22.11
N SER A 31 -3.07 1.29 21.90
CA SER A 31 -2.00 2.16 22.37
C SER A 31 -1.40 3.03 21.28
N ARG A 32 -1.50 2.62 19.99
CA ARG A 32 -0.82 3.31 18.90
C ARG A 32 -1.49 3.02 17.56
N LEU A 33 -1.53 4.05 16.71
CA LEU A 33 -1.97 3.95 15.32
C LEU A 33 -0.82 4.38 14.41
N ILE A 34 -0.49 3.54 13.43
CA ILE A 34 0.52 3.85 12.42
C ILE A 34 -0.11 3.68 11.05
N VAL A 35 -0.02 4.71 10.21
CA VAL A 35 -0.48 4.65 8.83
C VAL A 35 0.74 4.86 7.94
N SER A 36 1.02 3.92 7.05
CA SER A 36 2.21 4.00 6.21
C SER A 36 1.98 3.37 4.84
N PRO A 37 2.67 3.86 3.80
CA PRO A 37 2.61 3.23 2.48
C PRO A 37 3.18 1.82 2.51
N GLY A 38 2.56 0.91 1.77
CA GLY A 38 2.99 -0.48 1.69
C GLY A 38 2.55 -1.13 0.40
N GLY A 39 2.45 -2.44 0.44
CA GLY A 39 2.23 -3.29 -0.72
C GLY A 39 3.53 -3.87 -1.23
N LYS A 40 3.51 -5.16 -1.54
CA LYS A 40 4.73 -5.86 -1.98
C LYS A 40 5.33 -5.24 -3.23
N GLY A 41 4.47 -4.88 -4.21
CA GLY A 41 4.92 -4.23 -5.43
C GLY A 41 5.54 -2.87 -5.16
N ALA A 42 4.85 -2.03 -4.42
CA ALA A 42 5.35 -0.71 -4.08
C ALA A 42 6.66 -0.78 -3.28
N ASN A 43 6.76 -1.70 -2.34
CA ASN A 43 7.98 -1.87 -1.54
C ASN A 43 9.17 -2.30 -2.41
N GLN A 44 8.97 -3.17 -3.39
CA GLN A 44 10.00 -3.58 -4.32
C GLN A 44 10.45 -2.41 -5.20
N ALA A 45 9.50 -1.62 -5.68
CA ALA A 45 9.80 -0.44 -6.50
C ALA A 45 10.65 0.56 -5.73
N VAL A 46 10.27 0.83 -4.48
CA VAL A 46 11.01 1.75 -3.60
C VAL A 46 12.43 1.24 -3.35
N ALA A 47 12.57 -0.04 -3.04
CA ALA A 47 13.89 -0.64 -2.79
C ALA A 47 14.80 -0.52 -4.00
N ALA A 48 14.29 -0.82 -5.19
CA ALA A 48 15.06 -0.72 -6.42
C ALA A 48 15.48 0.74 -6.72
N ALA A 49 14.56 1.68 -6.52
CA ALA A 49 14.84 3.09 -6.75
C ALA A 49 15.92 3.62 -5.79
N ARG A 50 15.87 3.21 -4.53
CA ARG A 50 16.88 3.59 -3.53
C ARG A 50 18.26 3.04 -3.84
N LEU A 51 18.33 1.96 -4.59
CA LEU A 51 19.60 1.38 -5.06
C LEU A 51 20.12 2.03 -6.35
N GLY A 52 19.44 3.06 -6.85
CA GLY A 52 19.89 3.84 -7.98
C GLY A 52 19.26 3.47 -9.32
N ALA A 53 18.34 2.52 -9.36
CA ALA A 53 17.67 2.14 -10.60
C ALA A 53 16.64 3.18 -11.01
N THR A 54 16.39 3.28 -12.33
CA THR A 54 15.23 3.99 -12.86
C THR A 54 14.03 3.04 -12.79
N VAL A 55 13.04 3.37 -11.97
CA VAL A 55 11.92 2.46 -11.69
C VAL A 55 10.59 3.12 -12.03
N TYR A 56 9.78 2.38 -12.77
CA TYR A 56 8.38 2.71 -13.03
C TYR A 56 7.48 1.75 -12.25
N MET A 57 6.50 2.29 -11.54
CA MET A 57 5.47 1.48 -10.90
C MET A 57 4.26 1.39 -11.81
N ILE A 58 3.77 0.18 -12.03
CA ILE A 58 2.52 -0.07 -12.76
C ILE A 58 1.53 -0.61 -11.74
N GLY A 59 0.48 0.14 -11.49
CA GLY A 59 -0.50 -0.23 -10.49
C GLY A 59 -1.72 0.68 -10.51
N CYS A 60 -2.59 0.51 -9.54
CA CYS A 60 -3.81 1.30 -9.41
C CYS A 60 -4.01 1.77 -7.98
N VAL A 61 -4.47 3.00 -7.84
CA VAL A 61 -4.94 3.56 -6.58
C VAL A 61 -6.34 4.13 -6.79
N GLY A 62 -7.05 4.37 -5.71
CA GLY A 62 -8.35 5.02 -5.77
C GLY A 62 -8.23 6.53 -5.81
N ASP A 63 -9.32 7.19 -6.17
CA ASP A 63 -9.43 8.65 -6.13
C ASP A 63 -9.84 9.07 -4.70
N ASP A 64 -8.94 8.84 -3.78
CA ASP A 64 -9.10 9.12 -2.36
C ASP A 64 -7.80 9.64 -1.76
N ALA A 65 -7.84 10.03 -0.50
CA ALA A 65 -6.68 10.58 0.20
C ALA A 65 -5.52 9.58 0.25
N TYR A 66 -5.80 8.31 0.44
CA TYR A 66 -4.76 7.27 0.47
C TYR A 66 -4.10 7.09 -0.89
N GLY A 67 -4.87 7.22 -1.97
CA GLY A 67 -4.32 7.15 -3.33
C GLY A 67 -3.32 8.26 -3.58
N ALA A 68 -3.67 9.49 -3.19
CA ALA A 68 -2.77 10.65 -3.32
C ALA A 68 -1.51 10.47 -2.48
N LEU A 69 -1.66 10.02 -1.22
CA LEU A 69 -0.52 9.78 -0.33
C LEU A 69 0.40 8.69 -0.86
N MET A 70 -0.18 7.63 -1.44
CA MET A 70 0.58 6.52 -2.01
C MET A 70 1.44 6.99 -3.19
N LYS A 71 0.86 7.74 -4.11
CA LYS A 71 1.59 8.28 -5.27
C LYS A 71 2.70 9.21 -4.82
N LYS A 72 2.41 10.10 -3.86
CA LYS A 72 3.39 11.02 -3.32
C LYS A 72 4.56 10.27 -2.68
N ALA A 73 4.27 9.24 -1.89
CA ALA A 73 5.32 8.44 -1.24
C ALA A 73 6.22 7.75 -2.25
N LEU A 74 5.65 7.21 -3.32
CA LEU A 74 6.42 6.60 -4.41
C LEU A 74 7.33 7.63 -5.07
N GLU A 75 6.80 8.80 -5.41
CA GLU A 75 7.56 9.87 -6.04
C GLU A 75 8.69 10.38 -5.15
N GLU A 76 8.44 10.56 -3.87
CA GLU A 76 9.45 10.97 -2.91
C GLU A 76 10.57 9.94 -2.73
N SER A 77 10.28 8.67 -3.02
CA SER A 77 11.27 7.59 -2.98
C SER A 77 12.01 7.41 -4.30
N GLY A 78 11.70 8.24 -5.29
CA GLY A 78 12.35 8.19 -6.60
C GLY A 78 11.68 7.26 -7.61
N VAL A 79 10.52 6.73 -7.30
CA VAL A 79 9.76 5.87 -8.21
C VAL A 79 8.91 6.74 -9.13
N LYS A 80 8.90 6.43 -10.41
CA LYS A 80 8.07 7.13 -11.40
C LYS A 80 6.65 6.57 -11.37
N THR A 81 5.67 7.44 -11.28
CA THR A 81 4.26 7.08 -11.11
C THR A 81 3.43 7.32 -12.37
N ASP A 82 4.08 7.47 -13.52
CA ASP A 82 3.42 7.72 -14.81
C ASP A 82 2.36 6.65 -15.12
N TYR A 83 2.58 5.43 -14.67
CA TYR A 83 1.72 4.28 -14.94
C TYR A 83 0.95 3.80 -13.71
N VAL A 84 0.88 4.62 -12.68
CA VAL A 84 -0.02 4.38 -11.54
C VAL A 84 -1.32 5.09 -11.85
N GLU A 85 -2.35 4.32 -12.18
CA GLU A 85 -3.66 4.88 -12.53
C GLU A 85 -4.45 5.23 -11.27
N THR A 86 -5.12 6.37 -11.32
CA THR A 86 -6.08 6.77 -10.28
C THR A 86 -7.48 6.46 -10.80
N LEU A 87 -8.19 5.59 -10.11
CA LEU A 87 -9.51 5.12 -10.52
C LEU A 87 -10.59 5.74 -9.64
N SER A 88 -11.64 6.24 -10.28
CA SER A 88 -12.80 6.76 -9.55
C SER A 88 -13.75 5.63 -9.15
N GLY A 89 -14.49 5.83 -8.07
CA GLY A 89 -15.52 4.89 -7.62
C GLY A 89 -15.00 3.64 -6.91
N ILE A 90 -13.70 3.59 -6.62
CA ILE A 90 -13.10 2.48 -5.88
C ILE A 90 -12.04 3.02 -4.92
N THR A 91 -11.90 2.39 -3.76
CA THR A 91 -10.92 2.82 -2.77
C THR A 91 -9.53 2.29 -3.08
N THR A 92 -8.50 3.01 -2.64
CA THR A 92 -7.13 2.49 -2.62
C THR A 92 -7.06 1.25 -1.75
N GLY A 93 -6.24 0.27 -2.14
CA GLY A 93 -6.03 -0.92 -1.33
C GLY A 93 -5.50 -0.60 0.05
N THR A 94 -5.97 -1.32 1.05
CA THR A 94 -5.52 -1.15 2.44
C THR A 94 -5.20 -2.50 3.06
N ALA A 95 -4.26 -2.48 3.99
CA ALA A 95 -3.99 -3.62 4.86
C ALA A 95 -4.23 -3.16 6.29
N HIS A 96 -5.14 -3.82 6.97
CA HIS A 96 -5.50 -3.51 8.35
C HIS A 96 -4.78 -4.50 9.26
N ILE A 97 -3.80 -4.01 9.99
CA ILE A 97 -2.87 -4.82 10.76
C ILE A 97 -3.11 -4.60 12.25
N THR A 98 -3.36 -5.69 12.96
CA THR A 98 -3.44 -5.66 14.43
C THR A 98 -2.18 -6.28 15.00
N LEU A 99 -1.44 -5.50 15.78
CA LEU A 99 -0.28 -5.98 16.55
C LEU A 99 -0.71 -6.16 17.99
N ALA A 100 -0.76 -7.38 18.46
CA ALA A 100 -1.16 -7.71 19.82
C ALA A 100 -0.57 -9.06 20.20
N GLU A 101 -0.25 -9.23 21.48
CA GLU A 101 0.17 -10.53 22.01
C GLU A 101 1.43 -11.08 21.31
N GLY A 102 2.33 -10.17 20.87
CA GLY A 102 3.57 -10.54 20.19
C GLY A 102 3.40 -11.04 18.76
N ASP A 103 2.23 -10.88 18.17
CA ASP A 103 1.93 -11.39 16.83
C ASP A 103 1.06 -10.40 16.07
N ASN A 104 0.92 -10.58 14.75
CA ASN A 104 0.07 -9.72 13.94
C ASN A 104 -1.03 -10.50 13.25
N SER A 105 -2.14 -9.80 13.01
CA SER A 105 -3.25 -10.29 12.20
C SER A 105 -3.54 -9.24 11.15
N ILE A 106 -3.79 -9.65 9.91
CA ILE A 106 -3.93 -8.72 8.78
C ILE A 106 -5.20 -9.04 8.01
N ILE A 107 -5.99 -7.98 7.76
CA ILE A 107 -7.11 -8.05 6.82
C ILE A 107 -6.78 -7.14 5.66
N VAL A 108 -6.75 -7.68 4.45
CA VAL A 108 -6.44 -6.93 3.23
C VAL A 108 -7.72 -6.63 2.48
N ILE A 109 -7.88 -5.36 2.09
CA ILE A 109 -8.93 -4.93 1.17
C ILE A 109 -8.23 -4.55 -0.12
N LYS A 110 -8.46 -5.31 -1.18
CA LYS A 110 -7.75 -5.11 -2.45
C LYS A 110 -8.02 -3.73 -3.07
N GLY A 111 -9.28 -3.28 -3.04
CA GLY A 111 -9.63 -2.00 -3.61
C GLY A 111 -9.16 -1.89 -5.06
N ALA A 112 -8.56 -0.76 -5.41
CA ALA A 112 -8.08 -0.49 -6.76
C ALA A 112 -7.05 -1.51 -7.26
N ASN A 113 -6.33 -2.20 -6.39
CA ASN A 113 -5.37 -3.22 -6.80
C ASN A 113 -6.00 -4.34 -7.63
N ASP A 114 -7.29 -4.61 -7.38
CA ASP A 114 -8.02 -5.63 -8.11
C ASP A 114 -8.25 -5.26 -9.59
N LYS A 115 -7.97 -4.02 -9.95
CA LYS A 115 -8.17 -3.50 -11.32
C LYS A 115 -6.89 -3.48 -12.14
N VAL A 116 -5.76 -3.90 -11.60
CA VAL A 116 -4.53 -4.05 -12.37
C VAL A 116 -4.77 -5.12 -13.44
N SER A 117 -4.57 -4.77 -14.69
CA SER A 117 -4.91 -5.64 -15.81
C SER A 117 -3.76 -5.74 -16.80
N ARG A 118 -3.86 -6.73 -17.65
CA ARG A 118 -2.94 -6.98 -18.75
C ARG A 118 -2.77 -5.76 -19.67
N GLN A 119 -3.82 -4.97 -19.83
CA GLN A 119 -3.81 -3.80 -20.72
C GLN A 119 -2.91 -2.67 -20.19
N MET A 120 -2.55 -2.70 -18.93
CA MET A 120 -1.68 -1.71 -18.31
C MET A 120 -0.19 -1.99 -18.55
N ILE A 121 0.14 -3.15 -19.09
CA ILE A 121 1.52 -3.59 -19.26
C ILE A 121 2.07 -3.22 -20.64
#